data_8d90e6d8673be2708e13eaf7796cb41a
#
_entry.id   8d90e6d8673be2708e13eaf7796cb41a
#
_cell.length_a   1.000
_cell.length_b   1.000
_cell.length_c   1.000
_cell.angle_alpha   90.00
_cell.angle_beta   90.00
_cell.angle_gamma   90.00
#
_symmetry.space_group_name_H-M   'P 1'
#
loop_
_entity.id
_entity.type
_entity.pdbx_description
1 polymer ?
#
loop_
_entity_poly.entity_id
_entity_poly.type
_entity_poly.pdbx_seq_one_letter_code
_entity_poly.pdbx_strand_id
1 'polypeptide(L)' 'MNEVTMFTLENGNYLVLDKLEYQNHHYLYLFKEDDPEDVLIKDYVKD' A
#
# COMPACT_ATOMS: atom_id res chain seq x y z
N MET A 1 9.15 17.48 0.89
CA MET A 1 9.88 16.20 0.90
C MET A 1 8.89 15.05 0.98
N ASN A 2 9.11 14.06 0.18
CA ASN A 2 8.22 12.92 0.12
C ASN A 2 8.76 11.76 0.93
N GLU A 3 7.88 11.16 1.70
CA GLU A 3 8.23 9.95 2.44
C GLU A 3 7.72 8.75 1.66
N VAL A 4 8.53 7.73 1.62
CA VAL A 4 8.12 6.48 0.99
C VAL A 4 7.90 5.46 2.09
N THR A 5 6.70 4.90 2.12
CA THR A 5 6.38 3.87 3.09
C THR A 5 6.45 2.52 2.40
N MET A 6 7.18 1.60 3.00
CA MET A 6 7.34 0.28 2.44
C MET A 6 6.82 -0.77 3.41
N PHE A 7 6.11 -1.74 2.88
CA PHE A 7 5.64 -2.88 3.65
C PHE A 7 6.32 -4.14 3.15
N THR A 8 6.77 -4.96 4.08
CA THR A 8 7.34 -6.25 3.74
C THR A 8 6.28 -7.32 4.00
N LEU A 9 5.88 -7.98 2.95
CA LEU A 9 4.90 -9.05 3.01
C LEU A 9 5.57 -10.36 2.59
N GLU A 10 4.82 -11.46 2.67
CA GLU A 10 5.38 -12.76 2.30
C GLU A 10 5.88 -12.79 0.86
N ASN A 11 5.21 -12.06 -0.01
CA ASN A 11 5.54 -12.09 -1.44
C ASN A 11 6.60 -11.07 -1.83
N GLY A 12 7.08 -10.29 -0.88
CA GLY A 12 8.11 -9.31 -1.17
C GLY A 12 7.83 -7.96 -0.55
N ASN A 13 8.54 -6.97 -1.01
CA ASN A 13 8.40 -5.61 -0.53
C ASN A 13 7.44 -4.83 -1.40
N TYR A 14 6.56 -4.07 -0.76
CA TYR A 14 5.56 -3.26 -1.45
C TYR A 14 5.73 -1.81 -1.04
N LEU A 15 5.55 -0.92 -1.99
CA LEU A 15 5.61 0.51 -1.76
C LEU A 15 4.22 1.10 -1.82
N VAL A 16 3.94 2.07 -0.97
CA VAL A 16 2.64 2.71 -0.93
C VAL A 16 2.53 3.70 -2.07
N LEU A 17 1.56 3.48 -2.94
CA LEU A 17 1.30 4.37 -4.06
C LEU A 17 0.33 5.48 -3.66
N ASP A 18 -0.71 5.12 -2.89
CA ASP A 18 -1.74 6.07 -2.51
C ASP A 18 -2.51 5.55 -1.31
N LYS A 19 -3.18 6.46 -0.64
CA LYS A 19 -4.06 6.14 0.48
C LYS A 19 -5.43 6.68 0.18
N LEU A 20 -6.44 5.87 0.44
CA LEU A 20 -7.82 6.26 0.22
C LEU A 20 -8.62 6.05 1.47
N GLU A 21 -9.63 6.90 1.67
CA GLU A 21 -10.59 6.74 2.74
C GLU A 21 -11.97 6.81 2.14
N TYR A 22 -12.80 5.82 2.45
CA TYR A 22 -14.14 5.72 1.90
C TYR A 22 -15.05 5.02 2.89
N GLN A 23 -16.12 5.69 3.28
CA GLN A 23 -17.14 5.13 4.18
C GLN A 23 -16.51 4.51 5.44
N ASN A 24 -15.62 5.24 6.08
CA ASN A 24 -14.93 4.81 7.29
C ASN A 24 -13.98 3.64 7.09
N HIS A 25 -13.69 3.32 5.84
CA HIS A 25 -12.69 2.31 5.53
C HIS A 25 -11.45 2.98 5.01
N HIS A 26 -10.31 2.41 5.33
CA HIS A 26 -9.03 2.93 4.90
C HIS A 26 -8.37 1.91 4.00
N TYR A 27 -7.93 2.35 2.83
CA TYR A 27 -7.32 1.46 1.85
C TYR A 27 -5.96 1.99 1.44
N LEU A 28 -5.04 1.08 1.24
CA LEU A 28 -3.72 1.41 0.72
C LEU A 28 -3.57 0.78 -0.65
N TYR A 29 -3.11 1.58 -1.59
CA TYR A 29 -2.73 1.06 -2.89
C TYR A 29 -1.24 0.83 -2.85
N LEU A 30 -0.84 -0.40 -3.07
CA LEU A 30 0.56 -0.79 -3.00
C LEU A 30 0.98 -1.37 -4.32
N PHE A 31 2.25 -1.22 -4.64
CA PHE A 31 2.80 -1.92 -5.79
C PHE A 31 4.08 -2.64 -5.36
N LYS A 32 4.33 -3.77 -5.99
CA LYS A 32 5.47 -4.59 -5.63
C LYS A 32 6.75 -3.95 -6.17
N GLU A 33 7.77 -3.90 -5.33
CA GLU A 33 9.01 -3.24 -5.69
C GLU A 33 9.65 -3.85 -6.94
N ASP A 34 9.60 -5.17 -7.04
CA ASP A 34 10.22 -5.89 -8.17
C ASP A 34 9.33 -5.94 -9.40
N ASP A 35 8.04 -5.66 -9.21
CA ASP A 35 7.08 -5.79 -10.29
C ASP A 35 6.03 -4.70 -10.14
N PRO A 36 6.30 -3.50 -10.65
CA PRO A 36 5.39 -2.36 -10.46
C PRO A 36 3.99 -2.55 -11.06
N GLU A 37 3.81 -3.54 -11.92
CA GLU A 37 2.50 -3.82 -12.47
C GLU A 37 1.64 -4.62 -11.51
N ASP A 38 2.23 -5.20 -10.49
CA ASP A 38 1.53 -6.00 -9.51
C ASP A 38 1.02 -5.08 -8.40
N VAL A 39 -0.18 -4.57 -8.58
CA VAL A 39 -0.78 -3.63 -7.65
C VAL A 39 -1.69 -4.37 -6.69
N LEU A 40 -1.59 -4.02 -5.43
CA LEU A 40 -2.38 -4.65 -4.37
C LEU A 40 -3.15 -3.57 -3.62
N ILE A 41 -4.40 -3.85 -3.30
CA ILE A 41 -5.20 -2.95 -2.46
C ILE A 41 -5.36 -3.62 -1.10
N LYS A 42 -4.93 -2.92 -0.07
CA LYS A 42 -4.96 -3.45 1.27
C LYS A 42 -5.85 -2.60 2.16
N ASP A 43 -6.78 -3.27 2.84
CA ASP A 43 -7.63 -2.63 3.83
C ASP A 43 -6.86 -2.57 5.15
N TYR A 44 -6.93 -1.46 5.85
CA TYR A 44 -6.24 -1.36 7.12
C TYR A 44 -7.09 -0.59 8.13
N VAL A 45 -6.79 -0.81 9.40
CA VAL A 45 -7.51 -0.16 10.49
C VAL A 45 -6.63 0.97 11.01
N LYS A 46 -7.24 2.15 11.12
CA LYS A 46 -6.54 3.30 11.64
C LYS A 46 -6.87 3.45 13.13
N ASP A 47 -5.83 3.54 13.93
CA ASP A 47 -6.00 3.79 15.36
C ASP A 47 -6.15 5.26 15.67
#